data_701fd798e015449bd472ee4fe1e2941b
#
_entry.id   701fd798e015449bd472ee4fe1e2941b
#
_cell.length_a   1.000
_cell.length_b   1.000
_cell.length_c   1.000
_cell.angle_alpha   90.00
_cell.angle_beta   90.00
_cell.angle_gamma   90.00
#
_symmetry.space_group_name_H-M   'P 1'
#
loop_
_entity.id
_entity.type
_entity.pdbx_description
1 polymer ?
#
loop_
_entity_poly.entity_id
_entity_poly.type
_entity_poly.pdbx_seq_one_letter_code
_entity_poly.pdbx_strand_id
1 'polypeptide(L)'
;MTMRMLGLLTLLSLAPVVYAGDQAAVTARELPLETFEECPPLAFPQQWKARGDENEARVIYQVTEDKGNHFLHARADNQGIQIGLPHVFQPKEFPLLRWRWRVEQLPPGADERTEKTNDSAAAVYAIFDSRVMPRVIKYVWSSTLPVGTHIDSPVYWRAKVVVLQSGPSGAGEWRQETVNLYQDYKELFGFEPGEAQGIALLTDSDMTNSVAEADYDDFVLLPGGSSPAEEQNGATGDLFPAAVGRQ
;
A
#
# COMPACT_ATOMS: atom_id res chain seq x y z
N MET A 1 -71.19 -23.41 -61.17
CA MET A 1 -71.46 -22.82 -59.85
C MET A 1 -70.26 -23.17 -58.98
N THR A 2 -69.23 -22.30 -59.01
CA THR A 2 -67.89 -22.56 -58.43
C THR A 2 -67.70 -21.63 -57.27
N MET A 3 -67.66 -22.22 -56.09
CA MET A 3 -67.48 -21.53 -54.80
C MET A 3 -65.95 -21.39 -54.52
N ARG A 4 -65.43 -20.18 -54.50
CA ARG A 4 -64.05 -19.89 -54.13
C ARG A 4 -63.97 -19.77 -52.61
N MET A 5 -63.13 -20.61 -52.02
CA MET A 5 -62.76 -20.55 -50.60
C MET A 5 -61.57 -19.63 -50.42
N LEU A 6 -61.75 -18.57 -49.65
CA LEU A 6 -60.73 -17.58 -49.32
C LEU A 6 -60.04 -18.06 -48.03
N GLY A 7 -58.80 -18.48 -48.14
CA GLY A 7 -57.99 -18.83 -46.97
C GLY A 7 -57.33 -17.61 -46.37
N LEU A 8 -57.60 -17.38 -45.09
CA LEU A 8 -57.01 -16.30 -44.27
C LEU A 8 -55.68 -16.80 -43.70
N LEU A 9 -54.56 -16.25 -44.17
CA LEU A 9 -53.23 -16.52 -43.62
C LEU A 9 -52.99 -15.53 -42.46
N THR A 10 -52.97 -16.03 -41.22
CA THR A 10 -52.54 -15.28 -40.04
C THR A 10 -51.01 -15.37 -39.89
N LEU A 11 -50.31 -14.28 -40.10
CA LEU A 11 -48.89 -14.15 -39.78
C LEU A 11 -48.73 -13.97 -38.25
N LEU A 12 -48.13 -14.96 -37.58
CA LEU A 12 -47.63 -14.82 -36.22
C LEU A 12 -46.30 -14.11 -36.27
N SER A 13 -46.23 -12.87 -35.77
CA SER A 13 -44.96 -12.18 -35.56
C SER A 13 -44.32 -12.61 -34.23
N LEU A 14 -43.24 -13.38 -34.32
CA LEU A 14 -42.36 -13.65 -33.18
C LEU A 14 -41.49 -12.40 -32.89
N ALA A 15 -41.78 -11.72 -31.81
CA ALA A 15 -40.91 -10.69 -31.30
C ALA A 15 -39.68 -11.34 -30.62
N PRO A 16 -38.44 -10.87 -30.84
CA PRO A 16 -37.27 -11.42 -30.15
C PRO A 16 -37.32 -10.98 -28.67
N VAL A 17 -37.30 -11.94 -27.76
CA VAL A 17 -37.09 -11.72 -26.35
C VAL A 17 -35.59 -11.41 -26.16
N VAL A 18 -35.27 -10.14 -25.96
CA VAL A 18 -33.92 -9.70 -25.56
C VAL A 18 -33.77 -10.03 -24.09
N TYR A 19 -33.02 -11.07 -23.76
CA TYR A 19 -32.54 -11.29 -22.40
C TYR A 19 -31.48 -10.22 -22.10
N ALA A 20 -31.84 -9.17 -21.40
CA ALA A 20 -30.93 -8.30 -20.72
C ALA A 20 -30.34 -9.12 -19.56
N GLY A 21 -29.18 -9.76 -19.82
CA GLY A 21 -28.37 -10.34 -18.76
C GLY A 21 -27.92 -9.22 -17.86
N ASP A 22 -28.49 -9.15 -16.66
CA ASP A 22 -28.03 -8.31 -15.57
C ASP A 22 -26.66 -8.84 -15.14
N GLN A 23 -25.60 -8.36 -15.80
CA GLN A 23 -24.24 -8.53 -15.30
C GLN A 23 -24.11 -7.60 -14.11
N ALA A 24 -24.54 -8.06 -12.93
CA ALA A 24 -24.15 -7.45 -11.68
C ALA A 24 -22.61 -7.36 -11.69
N ALA A 25 -22.09 -6.15 -11.87
CA ALA A 25 -20.68 -5.88 -11.71
C ALA A 25 -20.32 -6.33 -10.30
N VAL A 26 -19.59 -7.46 -10.19
CA VAL A 26 -18.98 -7.89 -8.94
C VAL A 26 -18.00 -6.76 -8.60
N THR A 27 -18.41 -5.84 -7.74
CA THR A 27 -17.51 -4.84 -7.18
C THR A 27 -16.46 -5.62 -6.41
N ALA A 28 -15.26 -5.67 -6.97
CA ALA A 28 -14.14 -6.31 -6.31
C ALA A 28 -13.96 -5.65 -4.94
N ARG A 29 -13.94 -6.47 -3.89
CA ARG A 29 -13.91 -6.02 -2.51
C ARG A 29 -12.47 -5.77 -2.09
N GLU A 30 -12.24 -4.75 -1.25
CA GLU A 30 -10.97 -4.56 -0.57
C GLU A 30 -10.55 -5.83 0.19
N LEU A 31 -9.27 -6.14 0.19
CA LEU A 31 -8.70 -7.31 0.85
C LEU A 31 -7.75 -6.85 1.96
N PRO A 32 -8.20 -6.83 3.24
CA PRO A 32 -7.32 -6.58 4.36
C PRO A 32 -6.21 -7.64 4.43
N LEU A 33 -4.97 -7.19 4.55
CA LEU A 33 -3.80 -8.06 4.76
C LEU A 33 -3.47 -8.16 6.24
N GLU A 34 -3.43 -7.02 6.93
CA GLU A 34 -3.11 -6.94 8.35
C GLU A 34 -3.62 -5.62 8.94
N THR A 35 -4.27 -5.70 10.10
CA THR A 35 -4.74 -4.55 10.88
C THR A 35 -4.27 -4.60 12.33
N PHE A 36 -3.55 -5.66 12.71
CA PHE A 36 -3.05 -5.95 14.05
C PHE A 36 -4.11 -6.09 15.16
N GLU A 37 -5.40 -5.87 14.88
CA GLU A 37 -6.48 -5.88 15.86
C GLU A 37 -6.65 -7.23 16.59
N GLU A 38 -6.35 -8.34 15.90
CA GLU A 38 -6.41 -9.69 16.48
C GLU A 38 -5.16 -10.06 17.30
N CYS A 39 -4.12 -9.22 17.30
CA CYS A 39 -2.87 -9.47 17.99
C CYS A 39 -2.90 -8.83 19.38
N PRO A 40 -2.59 -9.56 20.46
CA PRO A 40 -2.53 -8.96 21.78
C PRO A 40 -1.36 -7.96 21.91
N PRO A 41 -1.51 -6.90 22.71
CA PRO A 41 -0.42 -5.96 22.98
C PRO A 41 0.84 -6.64 23.53
N LEU A 42 2.00 -6.10 23.19
CA LEU A 42 3.34 -6.58 23.48
C LEU A 42 3.71 -7.91 22.80
N ALA A 43 2.84 -8.46 21.94
CA ALA A 43 3.16 -9.63 21.15
C ALA A 43 3.81 -9.26 19.81
N PHE A 44 4.61 -10.18 19.31
CA PHE A 44 5.04 -10.17 17.90
C PHE A 44 3.90 -10.72 17.03
N PRO A 45 3.55 -10.08 15.89
CA PRO A 45 2.40 -10.49 15.08
C PRO A 45 2.62 -11.88 14.45
N GLN A 46 1.69 -12.82 14.69
CA GLN A 46 1.87 -14.24 14.42
C GLN A 46 2.03 -14.62 12.96
N GLN A 47 1.42 -13.86 12.05
CA GLN A 47 1.49 -14.12 10.60
C GLN A 47 2.80 -13.64 9.96
N TRP A 48 3.53 -12.77 10.63
CA TRP A 48 4.79 -12.22 10.17
C TRP A 48 5.96 -13.16 10.47
N LYS A 49 6.99 -13.09 9.62
CA LYS A 49 8.19 -13.92 9.71
C LYS A 49 9.43 -13.05 9.68
N ALA A 50 10.32 -13.23 10.62
CA ALA A 50 11.62 -12.56 10.61
C ALA A 50 12.51 -13.10 9.49
N ARG A 51 13.25 -12.21 8.83
CA ARG A 51 14.33 -12.56 7.91
C ARG A 51 15.66 -12.53 8.69
N GLY A 52 15.87 -13.51 9.54
CA GLY A 52 17.02 -13.59 10.43
C GLY A 52 16.60 -14.15 11.78
N ASP A 53 17.17 -13.61 12.86
CA ASP A 53 16.85 -14.04 14.22
C ASP A 53 15.46 -13.52 14.65
N GLU A 54 14.55 -14.45 14.94
CA GLU A 54 13.19 -14.10 15.38
C GLU A 54 13.19 -13.44 16.76
N ASN A 55 14.15 -13.77 17.65
CA ASN A 55 14.20 -13.14 18.96
C ASN A 55 14.61 -11.66 18.85
N GLU A 56 15.53 -11.32 17.97
CA GLU A 56 15.87 -9.93 17.68
C GLU A 56 14.68 -9.18 17.06
N ALA A 57 13.96 -9.81 16.12
CA ALA A 57 12.76 -9.22 15.55
C ALA A 57 11.70 -8.92 16.62
N ARG A 58 11.52 -9.80 17.60
CA ARG A 58 10.59 -9.61 18.74
C ARG A 58 11.00 -8.46 19.66
N VAL A 59 12.26 -8.07 19.68
CA VAL A 59 12.71 -6.88 20.43
C VAL A 59 12.35 -5.60 19.67
N ILE A 60 12.50 -5.61 18.35
CA ILE A 60 12.23 -4.46 17.49
C ILE A 60 10.72 -4.23 17.31
N TYR A 61 9.94 -5.30 17.07
CA TYR A 61 8.54 -5.22 16.65
C TYR A 61 7.60 -5.78 17.69
N GLN A 62 6.67 -4.96 18.17
CA GLN A 62 5.63 -5.35 19.13
C GLN A 62 4.31 -4.66 18.78
N VAL A 63 3.21 -5.37 18.92
CA VAL A 63 1.88 -4.76 18.80
C VAL A 63 1.66 -3.84 20.00
N THR A 64 1.17 -2.65 19.75
CA THR A 64 0.84 -1.64 20.76
C THR A 64 -0.62 -1.24 20.62
N GLU A 65 -1.26 -0.82 21.70
CA GLU A 65 -2.65 -0.34 21.72
C GLU A 65 -2.69 1.14 22.12
N ASP A 66 -3.38 1.97 21.34
CA ASP A 66 -3.76 3.33 21.72
C ASP A 66 -5.24 3.59 21.41
N LYS A 67 -6.02 3.91 22.44
CA LYS A 67 -7.46 4.24 22.35
C LYS A 67 -8.31 3.17 21.67
N GLY A 68 -7.95 1.90 21.86
CA GLY A 68 -8.67 0.75 21.32
C GLY A 68 -8.27 0.39 19.88
N ASN A 69 -7.24 1.00 19.31
CA ASN A 69 -6.64 0.63 18.03
C ASN A 69 -5.31 -0.09 18.28
N HIS A 70 -5.16 -1.28 17.72
CA HIS A 70 -3.89 -2.00 17.74
C HIS A 70 -3.08 -1.67 16.49
N PHE A 71 -1.78 -1.48 16.65
CA PHE A 71 -0.85 -1.24 15.55
C PHE A 71 0.52 -1.85 15.85
N LEU A 72 1.34 -2.05 14.85
CA LEU A 72 2.70 -2.52 15.02
C LEU A 72 3.62 -1.35 15.35
N HIS A 73 4.19 -1.35 16.55
CA HIS A 73 5.27 -0.47 16.95
C HIS A 73 6.62 -1.11 16.64
N ALA A 74 7.54 -0.35 16.04
CA ALA A 74 8.88 -0.78 15.70
C ALA A 74 9.91 0.21 16.27
N ARG A 75 10.85 -0.28 17.08
CA ARG A 75 11.97 0.52 17.58
C ARG A 75 13.28 -0.25 17.40
N ALA A 76 14.11 0.24 16.51
CA ALA A 76 15.44 -0.28 16.21
C ALA A 76 16.51 0.61 16.86
N ASP A 77 17.34 0.03 17.73
CA ASP A 77 18.42 0.71 18.42
C ASP A 77 19.75 0.05 17.98
N ASN A 78 20.42 0.66 16.99
CA ASN A 78 21.57 0.10 16.31
C ASN A 78 21.33 -1.34 15.79
N GLN A 79 20.14 -1.55 15.25
CA GLN A 79 19.63 -2.84 14.76
C GLN A 79 18.82 -2.66 13.49
N GLY A 80 18.59 -3.78 12.77
CA GLY A 80 17.71 -3.79 11.61
C GLY A 80 17.37 -5.22 11.21
N ILE A 81 16.12 -5.66 11.43
CA ILE A 81 15.63 -6.96 10.99
C ILE A 81 14.36 -6.79 10.18
N GLN A 82 14.38 -7.26 8.95
CA GLN A 82 13.19 -7.27 8.11
C GLN A 82 12.20 -8.34 8.58
N ILE A 83 10.92 -7.98 8.67
CA ILE A 83 9.83 -8.92 8.87
C ILE A 83 8.93 -8.95 7.63
N GLY A 84 8.40 -10.11 7.26
CA GLY A 84 7.57 -10.29 6.06
C GLY A 84 6.24 -10.95 6.37
N LEU A 85 5.20 -10.53 5.68
CA LEU A 85 3.88 -11.12 5.64
C LEU A 85 3.69 -11.84 4.29
N PRO A 86 3.81 -13.17 4.22
CA PRO A 86 3.58 -13.92 2.99
C PRO A 86 2.10 -13.86 2.61
N HIS A 87 1.80 -13.31 1.46
CA HIS A 87 0.47 -13.27 0.89
C HIS A 87 0.57 -13.18 -0.65
N VAL A 88 0.16 -14.25 -1.33
CA VAL A 88 0.27 -14.30 -2.79
C VAL A 88 -0.96 -13.65 -3.42
N PHE A 89 -0.73 -12.71 -4.35
CA PHE A 89 -1.80 -12.04 -5.08
C PHE A 89 -1.37 -11.60 -6.48
N GLN A 90 -2.35 -11.31 -7.34
CA GLN A 90 -2.12 -10.80 -8.69
C GLN A 90 -2.19 -9.27 -8.70
N PRO A 91 -1.08 -8.56 -9.03
CA PRO A 91 -1.10 -7.10 -9.09
C PRO A 91 -2.04 -6.50 -10.14
N LYS A 92 -2.48 -7.29 -11.14
CA LYS A 92 -3.52 -6.87 -12.10
C LYS A 92 -4.91 -6.81 -11.47
N GLU A 93 -5.20 -7.67 -10.51
CA GLU A 93 -6.49 -7.73 -9.80
C GLU A 93 -6.52 -6.76 -8.62
N PHE A 94 -5.41 -6.70 -7.89
CA PHE A 94 -5.19 -5.81 -6.75
C PHE A 94 -3.97 -4.91 -7.01
N PRO A 95 -4.13 -3.89 -7.86
CA PRO A 95 -3.00 -3.03 -8.22
C PRO A 95 -2.58 -2.06 -7.12
N LEU A 96 -3.44 -1.78 -6.15
CA LEU A 96 -3.16 -0.78 -5.13
C LEU A 96 -2.89 -1.45 -3.78
N LEU A 97 -1.88 -0.93 -3.07
CA LEU A 97 -1.61 -1.22 -1.66
C LEU A 97 -1.80 0.06 -0.86
N ARG A 98 -2.64 0.00 0.18
CA ARG A 98 -2.88 1.08 1.14
C ARG A 98 -2.40 0.63 2.52
N TRP A 99 -1.79 1.56 3.28
CA TRP A 99 -1.43 1.38 4.70
C TRP A 99 -1.36 2.72 5.40
N ARG A 100 -1.25 2.69 6.73
CA ARG A 100 -0.88 3.84 7.54
C ARG A 100 0.48 3.60 8.17
N TRP A 101 1.25 4.65 8.33
CA TRP A 101 2.47 4.66 9.11
C TRP A 101 2.66 5.98 9.83
N ARG A 102 3.48 5.96 10.87
CA ARG A 102 3.89 7.12 11.62
C ARG A 102 5.36 6.95 11.98
N VAL A 103 6.19 7.95 11.73
CA VAL A 103 7.58 7.95 12.15
C VAL A 103 7.71 8.80 13.41
N GLU A 104 8.22 8.22 14.48
CA GLU A 104 8.51 8.88 15.75
C GLU A 104 9.95 9.37 15.80
N GLN A 105 10.91 8.60 15.28
CA GLN A 105 12.32 8.95 15.24
C GLN A 105 12.99 8.54 13.93
N LEU A 106 13.56 9.52 13.24
CA LEU A 106 14.37 9.30 12.04
C LEU A 106 15.82 8.97 12.43
N PRO A 107 16.47 7.98 11.77
CA PRO A 107 17.90 7.72 11.96
C PRO A 107 18.73 8.89 11.39
N PRO A 108 19.51 9.61 12.22
CA PRO A 108 20.28 10.75 11.75
C PRO A 108 21.34 10.34 10.74
N GLY A 109 21.42 11.04 9.60
CA GLY A 109 22.43 10.81 8.57
C GLY A 109 22.13 9.62 7.66
N ALA A 110 20.97 8.98 7.81
CA ALA A 110 20.53 7.93 6.90
C ALA A 110 20.31 8.48 5.48
N ASP A 111 20.77 7.70 4.51
CA ASP A 111 20.69 8.01 3.07
C ASP A 111 20.67 6.70 2.28
N GLU A 112 19.56 6.42 1.66
CA GLU A 112 19.31 5.16 0.94
C GLU A 112 20.12 5.03 -0.35
N ARG A 113 20.88 6.04 -0.77
CA ARG A 113 21.76 5.99 -1.94
C ARG A 113 23.05 5.21 -1.71
N THR A 114 23.45 4.98 -0.48
CA THR A 114 24.71 4.30 -0.16
C THR A 114 24.48 3.13 0.81
N GLU A 115 25.19 2.04 0.61
CA GLU A 115 25.15 0.87 1.49
C GLU A 115 25.49 1.20 2.95
N LYS A 116 26.39 2.15 3.17
CA LYS A 116 26.90 2.51 4.50
C LYS A 116 25.94 3.35 5.36
N THR A 117 24.89 3.88 4.76
CA THR A 117 23.92 4.75 5.40
C THR A 117 22.50 4.36 5.02
N ASN A 118 22.28 3.13 4.52
CA ASN A 118 21.00 2.68 3.96
C ASN A 118 19.97 2.33 5.05
N ASP A 119 19.88 3.14 6.09
CA ASP A 119 18.85 3.03 7.12
C ASP A 119 17.59 3.77 6.68
N SER A 120 16.46 3.36 7.23
CA SER A 120 15.16 4.02 7.02
C SER A 120 14.33 3.89 8.29
N ALA A 121 13.71 4.98 8.75
CA ALA A 121 12.83 4.94 9.91
C ALA A 121 11.63 4.03 9.66
N ALA A 122 11.05 4.12 8.47
CA ALA A 122 9.97 3.26 8.04
C ALA A 122 10.15 2.86 6.58
N ALA A 123 10.05 1.55 6.33
CA ALA A 123 10.06 0.99 4.98
C ALA A 123 9.01 -0.12 4.82
N VAL A 124 8.24 -0.03 3.74
CA VAL A 124 7.29 -1.05 3.30
C VAL A 124 7.78 -1.62 1.98
N TYR A 125 7.88 -2.93 1.90
CA TYR A 125 8.36 -3.64 0.71
C TYR A 125 7.23 -4.39 0.04
N ALA A 126 7.09 -4.25 -1.27
CA ALA A 126 6.31 -5.15 -2.10
C ALA A 126 7.25 -6.14 -2.80
N ILE A 127 6.95 -7.43 -2.69
CA ILE A 127 7.82 -8.54 -3.12
C ILE A 127 7.16 -9.26 -4.29
N PHE A 128 7.87 -9.38 -5.42
CA PHE A 128 7.32 -9.90 -6.68
C PHE A 128 8.12 -11.07 -7.25
N ASP A 129 7.49 -11.81 -8.15
CA ASP A 129 8.01 -12.83 -9.07
C ASP A 129 8.44 -14.14 -8.38
N SER A 130 9.33 -14.10 -7.41
CA SER A 130 9.97 -15.29 -6.85
C SER A 130 10.31 -15.09 -5.38
N ARG A 131 10.21 -16.15 -4.59
CA ARG A 131 10.67 -16.14 -3.19
C ARG A 131 12.19 -16.27 -3.05
N VAL A 132 12.87 -16.77 -4.08
CA VAL A 132 14.32 -17.01 -4.02
C VAL A 132 15.10 -15.81 -4.54
N MET A 133 14.67 -15.23 -5.66
CA MET A 133 15.30 -14.05 -6.26
C MET A 133 14.22 -13.03 -6.65
N PRO A 134 13.53 -12.44 -5.68
CA PRO A 134 12.42 -11.52 -5.94
C PRO A 134 12.91 -10.24 -6.60
N ARG A 135 12.00 -9.56 -7.32
CA ARG A 135 12.08 -8.12 -7.50
C ARG A 135 11.33 -7.45 -6.37
N VAL A 136 11.82 -6.30 -5.96
CA VAL A 136 11.31 -5.64 -4.76
C VAL A 136 11.16 -4.14 -5.05
N ILE A 137 10.05 -3.57 -4.60
CA ILE A 137 9.92 -2.12 -4.46
C ILE A 137 9.91 -1.81 -2.97
N LYS A 138 10.85 -0.97 -2.52
CA LYS A 138 10.98 -0.48 -1.15
C LYS A 138 10.42 0.94 -1.10
N TYR A 139 9.27 1.13 -0.51
CA TYR A 139 8.69 2.43 -0.22
C TYR A 139 9.19 2.91 1.14
N VAL A 140 9.71 4.14 1.21
CA VAL A 140 10.38 4.63 2.42
C VAL A 140 9.87 5.98 2.89
N TRP A 141 9.94 6.18 4.21
CA TRP A 141 10.06 7.49 4.82
C TRP A 141 11.54 7.76 5.04
N SER A 142 12.15 8.56 4.16
CA SER A 142 13.58 8.84 4.17
C SER A 142 13.95 9.95 5.16
N SER A 143 15.14 9.87 5.74
CA SER A 143 15.68 10.97 6.56
C SER A 143 16.12 12.17 5.71
N THR A 144 16.58 11.94 4.47
CA THR A 144 17.30 12.95 3.68
C THR A 144 16.83 13.10 2.24
N LEU A 145 16.35 12.05 1.60
CA LEU A 145 15.99 12.09 0.19
C LEU A 145 14.63 12.77 -0.03
N PRO A 146 14.49 13.64 -1.04
CA PRO A 146 13.21 14.28 -1.36
C PRO A 146 12.10 13.27 -1.72
N VAL A 147 10.86 13.59 -1.36
CA VAL A 147 9.67 12.86 -1.82
C VAL A 147 9.65 12.76 -3.35
N GLY A 148 9.25 11.62 -3.87
CA GLY A 148 9.25 11.30 -5.30
C GLY A 148 10.60 10.85 -5.85
N THR A 149 11.65 10.75 -5.02
CA THR A 149 12.94 10.17 -5.45
C THR A 149 12.78 8.69 -5.72
N HIS A 150 13.30 8.24 -6.88
CA HIS A 150 13.39 6.82 -7.25
C HIS A 150 14.86 6.48 -7.49
N ILE A 151 15.36 5.43 -6.85
CA ILE A 151 16.75 4.97 -7.01
C ILE A 151 16.85 3.44 -7.06
N ASP A 152 17.93 2.95 -7.62
CA ASP A 152 18.34 1.55 -7.46
C ASP A 152 18.86 1.32 -6.03
N SER A 153 18.48 0.20 -5.43
CA SER A 153 18.99 -0.14 -4.10
C SER A 153 20.49 -0.44 -4.17
N PRO A 154 21.32 0.16 -3.31
CA PRO A 154 22.75 -0.12 -3.26
C PRO A 154 23.08 -1.50 -2.71
N VAL A 155 22.16 -2.15 -2.01
CA VAL A 155 22.37 -3.44 -1.33
C VAL A 155 21.76 -4.63 -2.07
N TYR A 156 20.81 -4.40 -2.95
CA TYR A 156 20.16 -5.48 -3.72
C TYR A 156 19.78 -5.02 -5.12
N TRP A 157 20.51 -5.45 -6.13
CA TRP A 157 20.37 -5.01 -7.53
C TRP A 157 18.98 -5.22 -8.18
N ARG A 158 18.12 -6.05 -7.58
CA ARG A 158 16.73 -6.27 -8.01
C ARG A 158 15.72 -5.49 -7.17
N ALA A 159 16.16 -4.57 -6.33
CA ALA A 159 15.30 -3.69 -5.56
C ALA A 159 15.37 -2.25 -6.07
N LYS A 160 14.23 -1.60 -6.06
CA LYS A 160 14.06 -0.17 -6.31
C LYS A 160 13.57 0.48 -5.03
N VAL A 161 14.05 1.68 -4.74
CA VAL A 161 13.61 2.49 -3.61
C VAL A 161 12.78 3.65 -4.11
N VAL A 162 11.64 3.89 -3.48
CA VAL A 162 10.71 4.99 -3.78
C VAL A 162 10.46 5.77 -2.49
N VAL A 163 10.76 7.06 -2.50
CA VAL A 163 10.57 7.93 -1.33
C VAL A 163 9.16 8.50 -1.34
N LEU A 164 8.34 8.13 -0.35
CA LEU A 164 6.97 8.61 -0.18
C LEU A 164 6.88 9.77 0.82
N GLN A 165 7.69 9.74 1.88
CA GLN A 165 7.79 10.80 2.89
C GLN A 165 9.27 11.13 3.13
N SER A 166 9.55 12.34 3.64
CA SER A 166 10.93 12.80 3.84
C SER A 166 11.08 13.76 5.02
N GLY A 167 12.13 13.51 5.79
CA GLY A 167 12.52 14.38 6.90
C GLY A 167 11.54 14.40 8.07
N PRO A 168 11.71 15.30 9.03
CA PRO A 168 10.94 15.35 10.26
C PRO A 168 9.56 16.00 10.10
N SER A 169 9.22 16.53 8.94
CA SER A 169 7.91 17.16 8.71
C SER A 169 6.80 16.10 8.77
N GLY A 170 5.89 16.25 9.73
CA GLY A 170 4.82 15.26 9.98
C GLY A 170 5.25 14.06 10.82
N ALA A 171 6.46 14.04 11.40
CA ALA A 171 6.82 13.07 12.42
C ALA A 171 5.86 13.15 13.61
N GLY A 172 5.50 11.98 14.17
CA GLY A 172 4.46 11.87 15.21
C GLY A 172 3.02 11.86 14.68
N GLU A 173 2.80 12.08 13.37
CA GLU A 173 1.48 12.07 12.76
C GLU A 173 1.27 10.82 11.89
N TRP A 174 0.10 10.18 12.01
CA TRP A 174 -0.30 9.12 11.11
C TRP A 174 -0.47 9.63 9.68
N ARG A 175 0.19 8.98 8.74
CA ARG A 175 0.08 9.22 7.30
C ARG A 175 -0.48 7.98 6.63
N GLN A 176 -1.49 8.16 5.78
CA GLN A 176 -1.99 7.10 4.93
C GLN A 176 -1.32 7.19 3.56
N GLU A 177 -0.80 6.06 3.10
CA GLU A 177 -0.25 5.93 1.76
C GLU A 177 -1.13 5.02 0.91
N THR A 178 -1.17 5.29 -0.37
CA THR A 178 -1.75 4.40 -1.37
C THR A 178 -0.86 4.43 -2.60
N VAL A 179 -0.25 3.30 -2.91
CA VAL A 179 0.65 3.14 -4.06
C VAL A 179 0.04 2.22 -5.11
N ASN A 180 0.41 2.42 -6.37
CA ASN A 180 0.01 1.54 -7.45
C ASN A 180 1.12 0.54 -7.77
N LEU A 181 1.09 -0.60 -7.10
CA LEU A 181 2.09 -1.68 -7.23
C LEU A 181 2.30 -2.13 -8.68
N TYR A 182 1.22 -2.22 -9.46
CA TYR A 182 1.29 -2.64 -10.85
C TYR A 182 1.97 -1.60 -11.74
N GLN A 183 1.59 -0.33 -11.57
CA GLN A 183 2.13 0.77 -12.37
C GLN A 183 3.58 1.06 -11.97
N ASP A 184 3.86 1.16 -10.67
CA ASP A 184 5.21 1.40 -10.14
C ASP A 184 6.19 0.32 -10.60
N TYR A 185 5.76 -0.96 -10.59
CA TYR A 185 6.61 -2.04 -11.08
C TYR A 185 6.93 -1.86 -12.58
N LYS A 186 5.94 -1.52 -13.40
CA LYS A 186 6.15 -1.30 -14.85
C LYS A 186 7.10 -0.14 -15.12
N GLU A 187 6.94 0.96 -14.39
CA GLU A 187 7.80 2.14 -14.55
C GLU A 187 9.24 1.87 -14.10
N LEU A 188 9.41 1.19 -12.97
CA LEU A 188 10.71 0.95 -12.36
C LEU A 188 11.51 -0.19 -13.03
N PHE A 189 10.84 -1.23 -13.54
CA PHE A 189 11.50 -2.41 -14.14
C PHE A 189 11.34 -2.52 -15.66
N GLY A 190 10.41 -1.77 -16.28
CA GLY A 190 10.23 -1.73 -17.72
C GLY A 190 9.38 -2.86 -18.32
N PHE A 191 8.73 -3.69 -17.50
CA PHE A 191 7.84 -4.78 -17.94
C PHE A 191 6.75 -5.04 -16.90
N GLU A 192 5.77 -5.88 -17.22
CA GLU A 192 4.67 -6.18 -16.31
C GLU A 192 5.11 -7.05 -15.12
N PRO A 193 4.56 -6.81 -13.91
CA PRO A 193 4.85 -7.67 -12.76
C PRO A 193 4.28 -9.07 -12.99
N GLY A 194 4.99 -10.06 -12.46
CA GLY A 194 4.44 -11.35 -12.17
C GLY A 194 3.56 -11.33 -10.92
N GLU A 195 3.38 -12.50 -10.32
CA GLU A 195 2.65 -12.65 -9.06
C GLU A 195 3.41 -11.98 -7.92
N ALA A 196 2.70 -11.24 -7.06
CA ALA A 196 3.26 -10.73 -5.81
C ALA A 196 3.30 -11.84 -4.76
N GLN A 197 4.36 -11.87 -3.95
CA GLN A 197 4.61 -12.91 -2.94
C GLN A 197 4.23 -12.46 -1.52
N GLY A 198 3.98 -11.16 -1.34
CA GLY A 198 3.63 -10.56 -0.06
C GLY A 198 4.28 -9.20 0.12
N ILE A 199 4.20 -8.71 1.35
CA ILE A 199 4.82 -7.47 1.79
C ILE A 199 5.85 -7.74 2.90
N ALA A 200 6.74 -6.76 3.14
CA ALA A 200 7.64 -6.81 4.28
C ALA A 200 7.82 -5.40 4.87
N LEU A 201 8.29 -5.34 6.11
CA LEU A 201 8.59 -4.11 6.83
C LEU A 201 10.04 -4.10 7.29
N LEU A 202 10.62 -2.92 7.36
CA LEU A 202 11.92 -2.69 7.97
C LEU A 202 11.96 -1.31 8.62
N THR A 203 12.28 -1.29 9.89
CA THR A 203 12.76 -0.13 10.65
C THR A 203 14.19 -0.45 11.03
N ASP A 204 15.15 0.33 10.54
CA ASP A 204 16.57 0.04 10.73
C ASP A 204 17.43 1.27 11.02
N SER A 205 18.53 1.05 11.76
CA SER A 205 19.42 2.10 12.25
C SER A 205 20.87 1.58 12.47
N ASP A 206 21.18 0.38 11.98
CA ASP A 206 22.45 -0.29 12.24
C ASP A 206 23.62 0.30 11.45
N MET A 207 23.39 0.84 10.25
CA MET A 207 24.43 1.48 9.43
C MET A 207 24.82 2.85 9.97
N THR A 208 23.88 3.57 10.60
CA THR A 208 24.14 4.91 11.19
C THR A 208 24.46 4.86 12.69
N ASN A 209 24.43 3.66 13.31
CA ASN A 209 24.61 3.46 14.74
C ASN A 209 23.69 4.40 15.57
N SER A 210 22.43 4.40 15.25
CA SER A 210 21.47 5.35 15.79
C SER A 210 20.18 4.66 16.27
N VAL A 211 19.09 5.40 16.40
CA VAL A 211 17.76 4.88 16.72
C VAL A 211 16.80 5.28 15.61
N ALA A 212 15.98 4.33 15.19
CA ALA A 212 14.83 4.54 14.34
C ALA A 212 13.57 4.04 15.04
N GLU A 213 12.47 4.78 14.93
CA GLU A 213 11.20 4.42 15.57
C GLU A 213 10.03 4.78 14.67
N ALA A 214 9.14 3.81 14.43
CA ALA A 214 7.98 3.96 13.57
C ALA A 214 6.83 3.03 13.98
N ASP A 215 5.63 3.39 13.58
CA ASP A 215 4.42 2.60 13.71
C ASP A 215 3.83 2.28 12.34
N TYR A 216 3.17 1.11 12.22
CA TYR A 216 2.55 0.63 11.00
C TYR A 216 1.18 0.04 11.27
N ASP A 217 0.22 0.27 10.34
CA ASP A 217 -1.14 -0.20 10.50
C ASP A 217 -1.91 -0.28 9.16
N ASP A 218 -3.07 -0.95 9.17
CA ASP A 218 -4.11 -0.95 8.13
C ASP A 218 -3.61 -1.31 6.73
N PHE A 219 -2.88 -2.41 6.59
CA PHE A 219 -2.47 -2.91 5.27
C PHE A 219 -3.64 -3.53 4.51
N VAL A 220 -4.00 -2.94 3.37
CA VAL A 220 -5.14 -3.34 2.54
C VAL A 220 -4.76 -3.35 1.07
N LEU A 221 -5.11 -4.43 0.37
CA LEU A 221 -5.09 -4.47 -1.08
C LEU A 221 -6.41 -3.96 -1.65
N LEU A 222 -6.33 -3.05 -2.62
CA LEU A 222 -7.49 -2.49 -3.27
C LEU A 222 -7.57 -2.98 -4.73
N PRO A 223 -8.79 -3.32 -5.21
CA PRO A 223 -9.00 -3.79 -6.57
C PRO A 223 -8.80 -2.69 -7.61
N GLY A 224 -8.57 -3.09 -8.86
CA GLY A 224 -8.54 -2.18 -9.99
C GLY A 224 -9.85 -1.41 -10.13
N GLY A 225 -9.77 -0.10 -10.36
CA GLY A 225 -10.94 0.78 -10.45
C GLY A 225 -11.29 1.53 -9.15
N SER A 226 -10.63 1.21 -8.05
CA SER A 226 -10.64 2.05 -6.84
C SER A 226 -9.84 3.30 -7.12
N SER A 227 -10.48 4.45 -7.23
CA SER A 227 -9.77 5.73 -7.22
C SER A 227 -9.25 5.96 -5.81
N PRO A 228 -8.03 6.50 -5.61
CA PRO A 228 -7.68 7.05 -4.32
C PRO A 228 -8.78 8.04 -3.95
N ALA A 229 -9.44 7.85 -2.82
CA ALA A 229 -10.44 8.81 -2.37
C ALA A 229 -9.72 10.16 -2.23
N GLU A 230 -10.09 11.12 -3.07
CA GLU A 230 -9.82 12.52 -2.79
C GLU A 230 -10.52 12.79 -1.44
N GLU A 231 -9.73 12.87 -0.38
CA GLU A 231 -10.19 13.43 0.89
C GLU A 231 -10.63 14.86 0.57
N GLN A 232 -11.94 15.02 0.39
CA GLN A 232 -12.56 16.33 0.40
C GLN A 232 -12.30 16.90 1.79
N ASN A 233 -11.25 17.70 1.90
CA ASN A 233 -11.11 18.68 2.96
C ASN A 233 -12.36 19.55 2.90
N GLY A 234 -13.33 19.24 3.75
CA GLY A 234 -14.50 20.06 4.00
C GLY A 234 -14.10 21.38 4.67
N ALA A 235 -13.46 22.25 3.90
CA ALA A 235 -13.37 23.64 4.24
C ALA A 235 -14.70 24.29 3.82
N THR A 236 -15.61 24.40 4.76
CA THR A 236 -16.75 25.35 4.68
C THR A 236 -16.17 26.75 4.58
N GLY A 237 -15.99 27.21 3.36
CA GLY A 237 -15.66 28.61 3.09
C GLY A 237 -16.88 29.48 3.34
N ASP A 238 -16.85 30.25 4.40
CA ASP A 238 -17.78 31.35 4.65
C ASP A 238 -17.65 32.39 3.53
N LEU A 239 -18.78 32.61 2.88
CA LEU A 239 -19.02 33.71 1.96
C LEU A 239 -18.94 35.05 2.70
N PHE A 240 -17.93 35.86 2.40
CA PHE A 240 -17.99 37.30 2.70
C PHE A 240 -18.48 38.05 1.46
N PRO A 241 -19.54 38.88 1.59
CA PRO A 241 -20.02 39.70 0.49
C PRO A 241 -19.09 40.87 0.21
N ALA A 242 -18.91 41.15 -1.08
CA ALA A 242 -18.18 42.31 -1.57
C ALA A 242 -18.79 43.62 -1.07
N ALA A 243 -17.99 44.44 -0.39
CA ALA A 243 -18.35 45.82 -0.08
C ALA A 243 -18.08 46.73 -1.27
N VAL A 244 -19.14 47.27 -1.83
CA VAL A 244 -19.15 48.41 -2.74
C VAL A 244 -18.81 49.67 -1.96
N GLY A 245 -17.72 50.38 -2.36
CA GLY A 245 -17.37 51.61 -1.75
C GLY A 245 -17.26 52.73 -2.64
N ARG A 246 -17.71 53.74 -2.73
CA ARG A 246 -17.59 55.00 -3.45
C ARG A 246 -16.65 55.96 -2.76
N GLN A 247 -15.98 56.68 -3.56
CA GLN A 247 -15.38 58.01 -3.63
C GLN A 247 -13.89 58.03 -3.45
#